data_1298022d88117e4bb7f91bff2a77b756
#
_entry.id   1298022d88117e4bb7f91bff2a77b756
#
_cell.length_a   1.000
_cell.length_b   1.000
_cell.length_c   1.000
_cell.angle_alpha   90.00
_cell.angle_beta   90.00
_cell.angle_gamma   90.00
#
_symmetry.space_group_name_H-M   'P 1'
#
loop_
_entity.id
_entity.type
_entity.pdbx_description
1 polymer ?
#
loop_
_entity_poly.entity_id
_entity_poly.type
_entity_poly.pdbx_seq_one_letter_code
_entity_poly.pdbx_strand_id
1 'polypeptide(L)'
;MHEVAAELGTTTSSVSQGIAALAREVGTELVERDGRRVRLTPAGLRLADHAVTVLAAVEAARLDLDPAAEPSGVVRIAGFATAVRRTLLPVVDDLAAAHPGVEVRIHEHEPLEALDLLARDDVDLALTYDYDLAPASWRSEHEVVPLWRAEWGLGVRSDEPGRRFGDFAGHTWIVNSRHTADEEVVRTLASMSGFTPDVLHRIDSLELVDDLVLAGRGVALLPRDRPTPPGLTVLPLRDPRVDLRAYAVTRRGRSSWPPLRVVLDLVRREATTA
;
A
#
# COMPACT_ATOMS: atom_id res chain seq x y z
N MET A 1 -7.11 22.46 11.26
CA MET A 1 -8.37 23.20 11.56
C MET A 1 -8.93 23.92 10.33
N HIS A 2 -8.14 24.68 9.55
CA HIS A 2 -8.64 25.35 8.34
C HIS A 2 -9.10 24.37 7.27
N GLU A 3 -8.32 23.34 7.01
CA GLU A 3 -8.65 22.27 6.05
C GLU A 3 -9.94 21.55 6.44
N VAL A 4 -10.04 21.14 7.70
CA VAL A 4 -11.26 20.47 8.24
C VAL A 4 -12.49 21.38 8.13
N ALA A 5 -12.34 22.68 8.41
CA ALA A 5 -13.43 23.63 8.29
C ALA A 5 -13.91 23.78 6.84
N ALA A 6 -12.97 23.80 5.89
CA ALA A 6 -13.28 23.86 4.46
C ALA A 6 -13.98 22.57 3.98
N GLU A 7 -13.49 21.41 4.39
CA GLU A 7 -14.06 20.10 4.05
C GLU A 7 -15.48 19.93 4.60
N LEU A 8 -15.73 20.38 5.84
CA LEU A 8 -17.04 20.31 6.47
C LEU A 8 -17.97 21.48 6.11
N GLY A 9 -17.54 22.41 5.25
CA GLY A 9 -18.34 23.59 4.89
C GLY A 9 -18.70 24.50 6.08
N THR A 10 -17.81 24.57 7.10
CA THR A 10 -18.06 25.30 8.35
C THR A 10 -16.92 26.27 8.69
N THR A 11 -16.91 26.87 9.88
CA THR A 11 -15.86 27.77 10.32
C THR A 11 -14.83 27.07 11.22
N THR A 12 -13.59 27.57 11.25
CA THR A 12 -12.56 27.08 12.18
C THR A 12 -12.96 27.22 13.64
N SER A 13 -13.76 28.22 13.96
CA SER A 13 -14.32 28.41 15.32
C SER A 13 -15.29 27.29 15.68
N SER A 14 -16.19 26.93 14.75
CA SER A 14 -17.14 25.83 14.94
C SER A 14 -16.42 24.48 15.14
N VAL A 15 -15.39 24.21 14.33
CA VAL A 15 -14.55 23.00 14.48
C VAL A 15 -13.88 22.99 15.85
N SER A 16 -13.26 24.10 16.27
CA SER A 16 -12.59 24.19 17.57
C SER A 16 -13.57 24.02 18.74
N GLN A 17 -14.77 24.59 18.66
CA GLN A 17 -15.81 24.44 19.67
C GLN A 17 -16.33 23.00 19.74
N GLY A 18 -16.51 22.34 18.59
CA GLY A 18 -16.93 20.93 18.53
C GLY A 18 -15.91 20.01 19.19
N ILE A 19 -14.61 20.17 18.87
CA ILE A 19 -13.54 19.40 19.51
C ILE A 19 -13.48 19.66 21.02
N ALA A 20 -13.61 20.91 21.46
CA ALA A 20 -13.63 21.25 22.89
C ALA A 20 -14.86 20.69 23.62
N ALA A 21 -16.01 20.62 22.96
CA ALA A 21 -17.21 19.97 23.49
C ALA A 21 -16.98 18.46 23.66
N LEU A 22 -16.48 17.81 22.62
CA LEU A 22 -16.16 16.37 22.65
C LEU A 22 -15.12 16.06 23.74
N ALA A 23 -14.07 16.87 23.87
CA ALA A 23 -13.06 16.70 24.91
C ALA A 23 -13.65 16.76 26.33
N ARG A 24 -14.63 17.64 26.54
CA ARG A 24 -15.36 17.73 27.82
C ARG A 24 -16.25 16.52 28.09
N GLU A 25 -16.91 15.99 27.07
CA GLU A 25 -17.77 14.80 27.18
C GLU A 25 -16.96 13.55 27.52
N VAL A 26 -15.80 13.36 26.87
CA VAL A 26 -14.92 12.19 27.10
C VAL A 26 -13.97 12.41 28.29
N GLY A 27 -13.94 13.60 28.88
CA GLY A 27 -13.17 13.89 30.08
C GLY A 27 -11.65 13.95 29.90
N THR A 28 -11.18 14.17 28.66
CA THR A 28 -9.74 14.25 28.35
C THR A 28 -9.45 15.19 27.19
N GLU A 29 -8.27 15.79 27.17
CA GLU A 29 -7.83 16.62 26.05
C GLU A 29 -7.54 15.77 24.83
N LEU A 30 -8.14 16.14 23.68
CA LEU A 30 -8.03 15.44 22.42
C LEU A 30 -7.01 16.08 21.47
N VAL A 31 -6.71 17.35 21.69
CA VAL A 31 -5.77 18.13 20.88
C VAL A 31 -4.82 18.91 21.75
N GLU A 32 -3.61 19.12 21.29
CA GLU A 32 -2.60 19.95 21.94
C GLU A 32 -1.95 20.92 20.95
N ARG A 33 -1.34 21.98 21.46
CA ARG A 33 -0.63 22.96 20.62
C ARG A 33 0.73 22.43 20.24
N ASP A 34 1.05 22.55 18.95
CA ASP A 34 2.37 22.28 18.38
C ASP A 34 2.81 23.54 17.60
N GLY A 35 3.42 24.49 18.31
CA GLY A 35 3.76 25.80 17.80
C GLY A 35 2.53 26.57 17.32
N ARG A 36 2.45 26.85 16.02
CA ARG A 36 1.29 27.48 15.36
C ARG A 36 0.23 26.48 14.88
N ARG A 37 0.50 25.20 15.02
CA ARG A 37 -0.39 24.10 14.59
C ARG A 37 -1.05 23.46 15.82
N VAL A 38 -1.99 22.59 15.54
CA VAL A 38 -2.65 21.76 16.53
C VAL A 38 -2.45 20.31 16.08
N ARG A 39 -2.07 19.44 17.01
CA ARG A 39 -1.98 18.00 16.78
C ARG A 39 -2.88 17.24 17.73
N LEU A 40 -3.22 16.01 17.38
CA LEU A 40 -3.96 15.11 18.26
C LEU A 40 -3.06 14.68 19.43
N THR A 41 -3.63 14.60 20.62
CA THR A 41 -3.02 13.92 21.76
C THR A 41 -3.05 12.40 21.56
N PRO A 42 -2.33 11.60 22.34
CA PRO A 42 -2.49 10.14 22.32
C PRO A 42 -3.93 9.66 22.59
N ALA A 43 -4.69 10.41 23.39
CA ALA A 43 -6.12 10.14 23.59
C ALA A 43 -6.94 10.52 22.35
N GLY A 44 -6.63 11.66 21.72
CA GLY A 44 -7.26 12.08 20.47
C GLY A 44 -7.04 11.10 19.33
N LEU A 45 -5.83 10.55 19.20
CA LEU A 45 -5.54 9.51 18.21
C LEU A 45 -6.39 8.27 18.42
N ARG A 46 -6.45 7.76 19.66
CA ARG A 46 -7.30 6.58 19.99
C ARG A 46 -8.78 6.85 19.71
N LEU A 47 -9.27 8.05 20.06
CA LEU A 47 -10.66 8.40 19.78
C LEU A 47 -10.93 8.51 18.29
N ALA A 48 -10.01 9.07 17.51
CA ALA A 48 -10.11 9.11 16.05
C ALA A 48 -10.21 7.69 15.44
N ASP A 49 -9.41 6.73 15.94
CA ASP A 49 -9.50 5.33 15.51
C ASP A 49 -10.88 4.71 15.79
N HIS A 50 -11.44 4.96 16.97
CA HIS A 50 -12.80 4.51 17.28
C HIS A 50 -13.87 5.24 16.45
N ALA A 51 -13.69 6.54 16.20
CA ALA A 51 -14.63 7.33 15.41
C ALA A 51 -14.75 6.82 13.96
N VAL A 52 -13.67 6.37 13.35
CA VAL A 52 -13.68 5.73 12.01
C VAL A 52 -14.68 4.58 11.98
N THR A 53 -14.62 3.68 12.97
CA THR A 53 -15.55 2.52 13.06
C THR A 53 -16.99 2.96 13.30
N VAL A 54 -17.22 3.91 14.20
CA VAL A 54 -18.58 4.39 14.52
C VAL A 54 -19.22 5.07 13.33
N LEU A 55 -18.51 5.96 12.66
CA LEU A 55 -19.03 6.67 11.48
C LEU A 55 -19.29 5.73 10.32
N ALA A 56 -18.42 4.76 10.07
CA ALA A 56 -18.64 3.73 9.05
C ALA A 56 -19.90 2.90 9.34
N ALA A 57 -20.15 2.53 10.60
CA ALA A 57 -21.34 1.79 11.02
C ALA A 57 -22.62 2.64 10.88
N VAL A 58 -22.57 3.94 11.18
CA VAL A 58 -23.71 4.86 10.97
C VAL A 58 -24.06 4.97 9.49
N GLU A 59 -23.08 5.12 8.62
CA GLU A 59 -23.33 5.19 7.16
C GLU A 59 -23.86 3.85 6.63
N ALA A 60 -23.35 2.72 7.10
CA ALA A 60 -23.89 1.40 6.75
C ALA A 60 -25.35 1.25 7.18
N ALA A 61 -25.70 1.68 8.41
CA ALA A 61 -27.06 1.64 8.90
C ALA A 61 -28.01 2.56 8.08
N ARG A 62 -27.54 3.75 7.68
CA ARG A 62 -28.33 4.64 6.81
C ARG A 62 -28.65 3.98 5.47
N LEU A 63 -27.66 3.32 4.88
CA LEU A 63 -27.83 2.61 3.61
C LEU A 63 -28.83 1.44 3.76
N ASP A 64 -28.73 0.67 4.86
CA ASP A 64 -29.64 -0.46 5.12
C ASP A 64 -31.10 -0.02 5.36
N LEU A 65 -31.31 1.19 5.86
CA LEU A 65 -32.65 1.72 6.14
C LEU A 65 -33.34 2.34 4.90
N ASP A 66 -32.59 2.67 3.87
CA ASP A 66 -33.12 3.22 2.62
C ASP A 66 -32.89 2.25 1.45
N PRO A 67 -33.91 1.49 1.02
CA PRO A 67 -33.77 0.52 -0.06
C PRO A 67 -33.36 1.13 -1.42
N ALA A 68 -33.52 2.45 -1.58
CA ALA A 68 -33.11 3.17 -2.80
C ALA A 68 -31.74 3.81 -2.69
N ALA A 69 -31.12 3.77 -1.51
CA ALA A 69 -29.81 4.33 -1.31
C ALA A 69 -28.72 3.45 -1.92
N GLU A 70 -27.83 4.07 -2.68
CA GLU A 70 -26.65 3.43 -3.21
C GLU A 70 -25.38 3.94 -2.50
N PRO A 71 -24.35 3.10 -2.35
CA PRO A 71 -23.06 3.55 -1.82
C PRO A 71 -22.53 4.74 -2.63
N SER A 72 -22.17 5.81 -1.95
CA SER A 72 -21.61 7.00 -2.58
C SER A 72 -20.50 7.61 -1.74
N GLY A 73 -19.47 8.11 -2.40
CA GLY A 73 -18.34 8.76 -1.75
C GLY A 73 -17.02 8.53 -2.48
N VAL A 74 -15.96 9.16 -1.98
CA VAL A 74 -14.62 9.08 -2.55
C VAL A 74 -13.78 8.11 -1.75
N VAL A 75 -13.32 7.03 -2.38
CA VAL A 75 -12.37 6.06 -1.80
C VAL A 75 -10.97 6.40 -2.27
N ARG A 76 -10.13 6.83 -1.35
CA ARG A 76 -8.73 7.19 -1.59
C ARG A 76 -7.86 5.96 -1.41
N ILE A 77 -7.07 5.61 -2.41
CA ILE A 77 -6.25 4.39 -2.43
C ILE A 77 -4.80 4.75 -2.72
N ALA A 78 -3.90 4.32 -1.85
CA ALA A 78 -2.47 4.36 -2.11
C ALA A 78 -1.96 2.97 -2.46
N GLY A 79 -1.03 2.86 -3.42
CA GLY A 79 -0.44 1.57 -3.75
C GLY A 79 0.68 1.66 -4.78
N PHE A 80 1.50 0.62 -4.82
CA PHE A 80 2.58 0.51 -5.79
C PHE A 80 2.06 0.18 -7.20
N ALA A 81 2.79 0.64 -8.22
CA ALA A 81 2.36 0.60 -9.62
C ALA A 81 1.82 -0.77 -10.07
N THR A 82 2.50 -1.87 -9.71
CA THR A 82 2.08 -3.22 -10.10
C THR A 82 0.73 -3.61 -9.51
N ALA A 83 0.47 -3.29 -8.23
CA ALA A 83 -0.83 -3.58 -7.62
C ALA A 83 -1.94 -2.71 -8.21
N VAL A 84 -1.67 -1.45 -8.49
CA VAL A 84 -2.62 -0.58 -9.18
C VAL A 84 -3.00 -1.18 -10.53
N ARG A 85 -2.02 -1.54 -11.36
CA ARG A 85 -2.28 -2.12 -12.70
C ARG A 85 -2.99 -3.47 -12.64
N ARG A 86 -2.57 -4.37 -11.73
CA ARG A 86 -3.07 -5.74 -11.67
C ARG A 86 -4.39 -5.87 -10.94
N THR A 87 -4.64 -5.03 -9.94
CA THR A 87 -5.79 -5.18 -9.02
C THR A 87 -6.81 -4.06 -9.18
N LEU A 88 -6.37 -2.79 -9.28
CA LEU A 88 -7.32 -1.67 -9.26
C LEU A 88 -7.88 -1.32 -10.62
N LEU A 89 -7.06 -1.30 -11.68
CA LEU A 89 -7.57 -0.90 -13.00
C LEU A 89 -8.73 -1.77 -13.49
N PRO A 90 -8.70 -3.13 -13.32
CA PRO A 90 -9.87 -3.94 -13.65
C PRO A 90 -11.11 -3.59 -12.84
N VAL A 91 -10.92 -3.26 -11.56
CA VAL A 91 -12.02 -2.95 -10.62
C VAL A 91 -12.65 -1.58 -10.91
N VAL A 92 -11.87 -0.60 -11.36
CA VAL A 92 -12.37 0.77 -11.59
C VAL A 92 -13.46 0.81 -12.68
N ASP A 93 -13.29 0.05 -13.75
CA ASP A 93 -14.28 -0.01 -14.84
C ASP A 93 -15.58 -0.70 -14.37
N ASP A 94 -15.46 -1.80 -13.64
CA ASP A 94 -16.61 -2.51 -13.04
C ASP A 94 -17.34 -1.64 -12.03
N LEU A 95 -16.58 -0.90 -11.22
CA LEU A 95 -17.12 0.02 -10.21
C LEU A 95 -17.94 1.15 -10.87
N ALA A 96 -17.38 1.78 -11.91
CA ALA A 96 -18.04 2.87 -12.62
C ALA A 96 -19.38 2.43 -13.25
N ALA A 97 -19.47 1.18 -13.69
CA ALA A 97 -20.70 0.62 -14.27
C ALA A 97 -21.74 0.25 -13.21
N ALA A 98 -21.30 -0.37 -12.09
CA ALA A 98 -22.20 -0.93 -11.09
C ALA A 98 -22.53 0.03 -9.93
N HIS A 99 -21.62 0.94 -9.59
CA HIS A 99 -21.71 1.85 -8.45
C HIS A 99 -21.25 3.27 -8.83
N PRO A 100 -21.97 3.99 -9.69
CA PRO A 100 -21.54 5.29 -10.23
C PRO A 100 -21.39 6.39 -9.15
N GLY A 101 -21.96 6.19 -7.96
CA GLY A 101 -21.79 7.08 -6.81
C GLY A 101 -20.45 6.92 -6.09
N VAL A 102 -19.66 5.87 -6.39
CA VAL A 102 -18.35 5.62 -5.75
C VAL A 102 -17.23 6.07 -6.68
N GLU A 103 -16.52 7.12 -6.26
CA GLU A 103 -15.32 7.62 -6.95
C GLU A 103 -14.06 7.01 -6.32
N VAL A 104 -13.13 6.52 -7.14
CA VAL A 104 -11.83 6.05 -6.67
C VAL A 104 -10.75 7.06 -7.04
N ARG A 105 -9.94 7.47 -6.06
CA ARG A 105 -8.73 8.29 -6.26
C ARG A 105 -7.50 7.48 -5.94
N ILE A 106 -6.63 7.35 -6.92
CA ILE A 106 -5.42 6.52 -6.85
C ILE A 106 -4.19 7.41 -6.67
N HIS A 107 -3.37 7.06 -5.69
CA HIS A 107 -2.07 7.66 -5.43
C HIS A 107 -1.00 6.56 -5.51
N GLU A 108 0.01 6.76 -6.36
CA GLU A 108 1.13 5.82 -6.44
C GLU A 108 2.10 6.06 -5.28
N HIS A 109 2.25 5.05 -4.43
CA HIS A 109 3.15 5.07 -3.28
C HIS A 109 3.67 3.66 -2.99
N GLU A 110 4.92 3.60 -2.54
CA GLU A 110 5.51 2.36 -2.05
C GLU A 110 4.95 1.96 -0.66
N PRO A 111 5.09 0.68 -0.22
CA PRO A 111 4.40 0.14 0.94
C PRO A 111 4.49 0.97 2.22
N LEU A 112 5.68 1.47 2.58
CA LEU A 112 5.85 2.25 3.81
C LEU A 112 5.13 3.59 3.76
N GLU A 113 5.19 4.27 2.61
CA GLU A 113 4.50 5.54 2.39
C GLU A 113 2.98 5.33 2.37
N ALA A 114 2.51 4.27 1.70
CA ALA A 114 1.08 3.93 1.65
C ALA A 114 0.52 3.63 3.05
N LEU A 115 1.26 2.88 3.88
CA LEU A 115 0.87 2.60 5.27
C LEU A 115 0.91 3.85 6.16
N ASP A 116 1.86 4.76 5.94
CA ASP A 116 1.91 6.05 6.63
C ASP A 116 0.71 6.93 6.29
N LEU A 117 0.29 6.99 5.01
CA LEU A 117 -0.91 7.70 4.58
C LEU A 117 -2.17 7.07 5.18
N LEU A 118 -2.25 5.74 5.23
CA LEU A 118 -3.34 5.02 5.87
C LEU A 118 -3.43 5.34 7.37
N ALA A 119 -2.29 5.40 8.07
CA ALA A 119 -2.25 5.72 9.49
C ALA A 119 -2.69 7.17 9.79
N ARG A 120 -2.49 8.10 8.84
CA ARG A 120 -2.92 9.51 8.96
C ARG A 120 -4.34 9.78 8.47
N ASP A 121 -5.05 8.76 7.98
CA ASP A 121 -6.37 8.88 7.34
C ASP A 121 -6.35 9.70 6.03
N ASP A 122 -5.17 9.81 5.40
CA ASP A 122 -5.02 10.46 4.09
C ASP A 122 -5.53 9.55 2.98
N VAL A 123 -5.52 8.22 3.19
CA VAL A 123 -6.11 7.22 2.32
C VAL A 123 -6.97 6.21 3.10
N ASP A 124 -7.91 5.56 2.41
CA ASP A 124 -8.86 4.60 2.98
C ASP A 124 -8.40 3.16 2.79
N LEU A 125 -7.56 2.91 1.79
CA LEU A 125 -7.01 1.61 1.42
C LEU A 125 -5.55 1.77 1.00
N ALA A 126 -4.68 0.89 1.50
CA ALA A 126 -3.30 0.77 1.05
C ALA A 126 -3.09 -0.58 0.35
N LEU A 127 -2.55 -0.57 -0.86
CA LEU A 127 -2.07 -1.77 -1.55
C LEU A 127 -0.57 -1.88 -1.28
N THR A 128 -0.19 -2.94 -0.59
CA THR A 128 1.18 -3.15 -0.11
C THR A 128 1.68 -4.53 -0.48
N TYR A 129 2.95 -4.78 -0.24
CA TYR A 129 3.54 -6.10 -0.40
C TYR A 129 4.59 -6.40 0.66
N ASP A 130 4.90 -7.66 0.79
CA ASP A 130 6.09 -8.18 1.43
C ASP A 130 6.66 -9.35 0.61
N TYR A 131 7.73 -9.94 1.11
CA TYR A 131 8.27 -11.17 0.57
C TYR A 131 8.24 -12.28 1.63
N ASP A 132 8.22 -13.52 1.18
CA ASP A 132 8.34 -14.68 2.06
C ASP A 132 9.65 -14.68 2.88
N LEU A 133 10.76 -14.13 2.32
CA LEU A 133 12.04 -13.97 3.00
C LEU A 133 12.17 -12.67 3.82
N ALA A 134 11.24 -11.75 3.69
CA ALA A 134 11.18 -10.49 4.43
C ALA A 134 9.70 -10.15 4.72
N PRO A 135 9.05 -10.90 5.63
CA PRO A 135 7.64 -10.74 5.90
C PRO A 135 7.35 -9.45 6.66
N ALA A 136 6.27 -8.76 6.25
CA ALA A 136 5.78 -7.59 6.94
C ALA A 136 5.20 -7.94 8.32
N SER A 137 5.37 -7.00 9.25
CA SER A 137 4.70 -7.05 10.56
C SER A 137 3.47 -6.15 10.53
N TRP A 138 2.29 -6.75 10.70
CA TRP A 138 1.04 -6.01 10.70
C TRP A 138 0.69 -5.49 12.09
N ARG A 139 0.23 -4.26 12.16
CA ARG A 139 -0.23 -3.65 13.41
C ARG A 139 -1.66 -4.11 13.73
N SER A 140 -2.05 -4.11 14.99
CA SER A 140 -3.38 -4.57 15.44
C SER A 140 -4.54 -3.72 14.91
N GLU A 141 -4.27 -2.46 14.55
CA GLU A 141 -5.22 -1.54 13.94
C GLU A 141 -5.44 -1.79 12.44
N HIS A 142 -4.71 -2.70 11.82
CA HIS A 142 -4.87 -3.04 10.42
C HIS A 142 -5.81 -4.24 10.22
N GLU A 143 -6.63 -4.17 9.19
CA GLU A 143 -7.30 -5.30 8.56
C GLU A 143 -6.57 -5.59 7.25
N VAL A 144 -6.08 -6.82 7.09
CA VAL A 144 -5.21 -7.22 5.98
C VAL A 144 -5.90 -8.29 5.16
N VAL A 145 -6.04 -8.04 3.88
CA VAL A 145 -6.62 -8.98 2.91
C VAL A 145 -5.51 -9.41 1.95
N PRO A 146 -5.14 -10.70 1.92
CA PRO A 146 -4.24 -11.23 0.90
C PRO A 146 -4.83 -11.07 -0.49
N LEU A 147 -4.02 -10.70 -1.47
CA LEU A 147 -4.43 -10.54 -2.86
C LEU A 147 -3.86 -11.65 -3.74
N TRP A 148 -2.61 -11.52 -4.11
CA TRP A 148 -1.94 -12.44 -5.02
C TRP A 148 -0.47 -12.64 -4.62
N ARG A 149 0.16 -13.62 -5.27
CA ARG A 149 1.60 -13.88 -5.17
C ARG A 149 2.23 -13.82 -6.55
N ALA A 150 3.48 -13.40 -6.61
CA ALA A 150 4.27 -13.42 -7.82
C ALA A 150 5.66 -13.98 -7.53
N GLU A 151 6.10 -14.95 -8.31
CA GLU A 151 7.46 -15.48 -8.22
C GLU A 151 8.44 -14.43 -8.77
N TRP A 152 9.51 -14.17 -8.02
CA TRP A 152 10.61 -13.29 -8.41
C TRP A 152 11.85 -14.10 -8.73
N GLY A 153 12.65 -13.57 -9.65
CA GLY A 153 13.91 -14.15 -10.07
C GLY A 153 15.00 -13.11 -10.17
N LEU A 154 16.20 -13.53 -10.53
CA LEU A 154 17.34 -12.67 -10.72
C LEU A 154 17.36 -12.12 -12.16
N GLY A 155 17.11 -10.82 -12.32
CA GLY A 155 17.19 -10.09 -13.59
C GLY A 155 18.64 -9.76 -13.93
N VAL A 156 19.09 -10.24 -15.07
CA VAL A 156 20.45 -10.09 -15.58
C VAL A 156 20.43 -9.84 -17.10
N ARG A 157 21.51 -9.37 -17.66
CA ARG A 157 21.69 -9.36 -19.11
C ARG A 157 21.73 -10.80 -19.65
N SER A 158 21.15 -11.03 -20.80
CA SER A 158 21.06 -12.38 -21.39
C SER A 158 22.42 -12.98 -21.78
N ASP A 159 23.44 -12.14 -21.96
CA ASP A 159 24.82 -12.55 -22.26
C ASP A 159 25.67 -12.82 -21.01
N GLU A 160 25.12 -12.60 -19.79
CA GLU A 160 25.82 -12.91 -18.55
C GLU A 160 26.01 -14.43 -18.36
N PRO A 161 27.23 -14.88 -17.98
CA PRO A 161 27.53 -16.30 -17.85
C PRO A 161 26.97 -16.96 -16.58
N GLY A 162 26.68 -16.18 -15.53
CA GLY A 162 26.16 -16.64 -14.25
C GLY A 162 24.78 -17.29 -14.33
N ARG A 163 24.48 -18.25 -13.46
CA ARG A 163 23.21 -18.96 -13.44
C ARG A 163 22.61 -19.08 -12.03
N ARG A 164 23.41 -18.85 -10.99
CA ARG A 164 23.01 -18.92 -9.59
C ARG A 164 23.19 -17.54 -8.95
N PHE A 165 22.45 -17.24 -7.92
CA PHE A 165 22.50 -15.97 -7.22
C PHE A 165 23.94 -15.62 -6.77
N GLY A 166 24.70 -16.59 -6.23
CA GLY A 166 26.07 -16.39 -5.77
C GLY A 166 27.09 -16.06 -6.89
N ASP A 167 26.79 -16.40 -8.15
CA ASP A 167 27.67 -16.07 -9.28
C ASP A 167 27.78 -14.55 -9.49
N PHE A 168 26.83 -13.79 -8.95
CA PHE A 168 26.73 -12.33 -9.06
C PHE A 168 27.25 -11.56 -7.83
N ALA A 169 28.00 -12.22 -6.95
CA ALA A 169 28.55 -11.60 -5.74
C ALA A 169 29.41 -10.36 -6.00
N GLY A 170 30.12 -10.33 -7.15
CA GLY A 170 30.96 -9.18 -7.54
C GLY A 170 30.23 -8.10 -8.34
N HIS A 171 28.92 -8.22 -8.55
CA HIS A 171 28.12 -7.25 -9.29
C HIS A 171 27.54 -6.16 -8.37
N THR A 172 27.28 -5.01 -8.96
CA THR A 172 26.44 -3.98 -8.36
C THR A 172 24.98 -4.46 -8.34
N TRP A 173 24.27 -4.14 -7.26
CA TRP A 173 22.88 -4.50 -7.07
C TRP A 173 21.97 -3.29 -7.19
N ILE A 174 20.86 -3.51 -7.89
CA ILE A 174 19.76 -2.57 -8.02
C ILE A 174 18.62 -3.16 -7.20
N VAL A 175 18.08 -2.43 -6.22
CA VAL A 175 16.91 -2.86 -5.45
C VAL A 175 15.72 -2.00 -5.82
N ASN A 176 14.56 -2.63 -5.87
CA ASN A 176 13.30 -1.92 -6.01
C ASN A 176 13.03 -1.23 -4.70
N SER A 177 12.54 0.02 -4.78
CA SER A 177 12.10 0.78 -3.64
C SER A 177 13.18 1.07 -2.57
N ARG A 178 12.93 2.08 -1.79
CA ARG A 178 13.83 2.59 -0.75
C ARG A 178 13.41 2.07 0.62
N HIS A 179 14.34 1.48 1.37
CA HIS A 179 14.11 1.01 2.75
C HIS A 179 12.98 -0.02 2.90
N THR A 180 12.84 -0.91 1.93
CA THR A 180 11.74 -1.87 1.86
C THR A 180 12.23 -3.31 1.96
N ALA A 181 11.26 -4.23 1.92
CA ALA A 181 11.48 -5.66 1.89
C ALA A 181 12.40 -6.12 0.74
N ASP A 182 12.46 -5.39 -0.38
CA ASP A 182 13.31 -5.72 -1.53
C ASP A 182 14.80 -5.74 -1.17
N GLU A 183 15.30 -4.69 -0.51
CA GLU A 183 16.71 -4.67 -0.07
C GLU A 183 16.98 -5.75 0.97
N GLU A 184 16.03 -6.03 1.87
CA GLU A 184 16.16 -7.07 2.89
C GLU A 184 16.24 -8.47 2.27
N VAL A 185 15.42 -8.76 1.25
CA VAL A 185 15.48 -10.03 0.50
C VAL A 185 16.83 -10.20 -0.19
N VAL A 186 17.33 -9.17 -0.90
CA VAL A 186 18.65 -9.22 -1.55
C VAL A 186 19.74 -9.48 -0.52
N ARG A 187 19.72 -8.81 0.62
CA ARG A 187 20.70 -9.03 1.71
C ARG A 187 20.59 -10.41 2.32
N THR A 188 19.41 -10.93 2.50
CA THR A 188 19.15 -12.30 3.01
C THR A 188 19.72 -13.34 2.06
N LEU A 189 19.42 -13.25 0.76
CA LEU A 189 19.94 -14.15 -0.26
C LEU A 189 21.47 -14.08 -0.39
N ALA A 190 22.03 -12.87 -0.33
CA ALA A 190 23.48 -12.66 -0.36
C ALA A 190 24.17 -13.26 0.86
N SER A 191 23.62 -13.09 2.06
CA SER A 191 24.12 -13.72 3.28
C SER A 191 24.11 -15.25 3.19
N MET A 192 23.02 -15.83 2.67
CA MET A 192 22.91 -17.27 2.44
C MET A 192 23.93 -17.78 1.40
N SER A 193 24.33 -16.90 0.46
CA SER A 193 25.34 -17.19 -0.57
C SER A 193 26.78 -16.81 -0.16
N GLY A 194 26.98 -16.31 1.06
CA GLY A 194 28.28 -16.01 1.65
C GLY A 194 28.92 -14.70 1.20
N PHE A 195 28.12 -13.69 0.77
CA PHE A 195 28.64 -12.39 0.40
C PHE A 195 27.76 -11.23 0.91
N THR A 196 28.29 -10.00 0.82
CA THR A 196 27.55 -8.76 1.09
C THR A 196 27.28 -8.06 -0.24
N PRO A 197 26.01 -7.73 -0.59
CA PRO A 197 25.71 -7.10 -1.86
C PRO A 197 26.12 -5.62 -1.85
N ASP A 198 26.73 -5.16 -2.94
CA ASP A 198 26.99 -3.74 -3.21
C ASP A 198 25.73 -3.10 -3.81
N VAL A 199 24.85 -2.60 -2.95
CA VAL A 199 23.58 -1.95 -3.36
C VAL A 199 23.87 -0.50 -3.72
N LEU A 200 23.97 -0.20 -5.01
CA LEU A 200 24.27 1.13 -5.53
C LEU A 200 23.00 1.91 -5.92
N HIS A 201 22.02 1.24 -6.50
CA HIS A 201 20.81 1.87 -7.04
C HIS A 201 19.57 1.43 -6.28
N ARG A 202 18.67 2.41 -6.01
CA ARG A 202 17.33 2.19 -5.40
C ARG A 202 16.31 2.86 -6.28
N ILE A 203 15.47 2.06 -6.94
CA ILE A 203 14.61 2.49 -8.04
C ILE A 203 13.22 1.90 -7.87
N ASP A 204 12.19 2.73 -7.85
CA ASP A 204 10.81 2.29 -7.67
C ASP A 204 10.19 1.75 -8.99
N SER A 205 10.60 2.30 -10.14
CA SER A 205 10.10 1.88 -11.47
C SER A 205 10.80 0.61 -11.96
N LEU A 206 10.05 -0.47 -12.15
CA LEU A 206 10.55 -1.72 -12.74
C LEU A 206 11.09 -1.53 -14.15
N GLU A 207 10.49 -0.65 -14.94
CA GLU A 207 10.95 -0.32 -16.29
C GLU A 207 12.35 0.31 -16.26
N LEU A 208 12.60 1.23 -15.32
CA LEU A 208 13.92 1.83 -15.15
C LEU A 208 14.94 0.83 -14.60
N VAL A 209 14.52 -0.11 -13.75
CA VAL A 209 15.39 -1.23 -13.33
C VAL A 209 15.81 -2.07 -14.53
N ASP A 210 14.89 -2.40 -15.45
CA ASP A 210 15.21 -3.11 -16.69
C ASP A 210 16.26 -2.37 -17.52
N ASP A 211 16.07 -1.06 -17.71
CA ASP A 211 16.99 -0.21 -18.45
C ASP A 211 18.40 -0.19 -17.84
N LEU A 212 18.48 -0.13 -16.50
CA LEU A 212 19.76 -0.16 -15.78
C LEU A 212 20.44 -1.52 -15.91
N VAL A 213 19.70 -2.63 -15.83
CA VAL A 213 20.26 -3.98 -16.04
C VAL A 213 20.76 -4.12 -17.47
N LEU A 214 20.00 -3.70 -18.46
CA LEU A 214 20.40 -3.73 -19.89
C LEU A 214 21.63 -2.87 -20.15
N ALA A 215 21.75 -1.72 -19.47
CA ALA A 215 22.92 -0.85 -19.55
C ALA A 215 24.15 -1.40 -18.79
N GLY A 216 24.06 -2.60 -18.19
CA GLY A 216 25.15 -3.22 -17.40
C GLY A 216 25.48 -2.48 -16.11
N ARG A 217 24.49 -1.79 -15.50
CA ARG A 217 24.67 -1.02 -14.26
C ARG A 217 24.46 -1.85 -13.00
N GLY A 218 24.08 -3.13 -13.16
CA GLY A 218 23.90 -4.05 -12.05
C GLY A 218 22.94 -5.16 -12.37
N VAL A 219 22.63 -5.95 -11.35
CA VAL A 219 21.62 -7.02 -11.36
C VAL A 219 20.54 -6.68 -10.36
N ALA A 220 19.32 -7.22 -10.55
CA ALA A 220 18.16 -6.92 -9.72
C ALA A 220 17.30 -8.15 -9.47
N LEU A 221 16.45 -8.12 -8.44
CA LEU A 221 15.29 -9.02 -8.40
C LEU A 221 14.17 -8.44 -9.28
N LEU A 222 13.54 -9.30 -10.08
CA LEU A 222 12.47 -8.91 -11.01
C LEU A 222 11.35 -9.98 -11.00
N PRO A 223 10.08 -9.56 -11.20
CA PRO A 223 8.97 -10.52 -11.31
C PRO A 223 9.13 -11.37 -12.57
N ARG A 224 8.77 -12.67 -12.45
CA ARG A 224 8.89 -13.65 -13.55
C ARG A 224 7.63 -13.73 -14.42
N ASP A 225 6.52 -13.20 -13.96
CA ASP A 225 5.20 -13.27 -14.60
C ASP A 225 4.90 -12.08 -15.53
N ARG A 226 5.92 -11.27 -15.87
CA ARG A 226 5.78 -10.17 -16.83
C ARG A 226 6.68 -10.35 -18.06
N PRO A 227 6.31 -9.78 -19.20
CA PRO A 227 7.21 -9.68 -20.35
C PRO A 227 8.51 -8.94 -20.00
N THR A 228 9.64 -9.45 -20.45
CA THR A 228 10.94 -8.81 -20.31
C THR A 228 11.42 -8.23 -21.64
N PRO A 229 12.13 -7.09 -21.64
CA PRO A 229 12.67 -6.55 -22.88
C PRO A 229 13.76 -7.46 -23.47
N PRO A 230 14.00 -7.40 -24.81
CA PRO A 230 15.07 -8.16 -25.45
C PRO A 230 16.44 -7.83 -24.81
N GLY A 231 17.23 -8.87 -24.54
CA GLY A 231 18.54 -8.74 -23.89
C GLY A 231 18.52 -8.83 -22.37
N LEU A 232 17.34 -8.90 -21.75
CA LEU A 232 17.18 -9.16 -20.32
C LEU A 232 16.63 -10.57 -20.10
N THR A 233 17.17 -11.28 -19.11
CA THR A 233 16.71 -12.60 -18.69
C THR A 233 16.44 -12.59 -17.18
N VAL A 234 15.32 -13.19 -16.75
CA VAL A 234 15.02 -13.37 -15.33
C VAL A 234 15.29 -14.84 -14.96
N LEU A 235 16.40 -15.08 -14.29
CA LEU A 235 16.82 -16.40 -13.84
C LEU A 235 15.95 -16.85 -12.65
N PRO A 236 15.46 -18.10 -12.64
CA PRO A 236 14.67 -18.58 -11.51
C PRO A 236 15.54 -18.76 -10.26
N LEU A 237 15.03 -18.31 -9.12
CA LEU A 237 15.57 -18.63 -7.81
C LEU A 237 14.85 -19.87 -7.27
N ARG A 238 15.60 -20.89 -6.81
CA ARG A 238 15.02 -22.16 -6.39
C ARG A 238 15.26 -22.50 -4.93
N ASP A 239 16.45 -22.18 -4.44
CA ASP A 239 16.88 -22.49 -3.08
C ASP A 239 17.55 -21.27 -2.43
N PRO A 240 16.77 -20.39 -1.76
CA PRO A 240 15.31 -20.39 -1.64
C PRO A 240 14.60 -19.78 -2.89
N ARG A 241 13.31 -20.10 -3.05
CA ARG A 241 12.41 -19.34 -3.92
C ARG A 241 12.16 -17.98 -3.29
N VAL A 242 11.76 -17.02 -4.12
CA VAL A 242 11.37 -15.69 -3.67
C VAL A 242 9.99 -15.37 -4.22
N ASP A 243 9.03 -15.24 -3.35
CA ASP A 243 7.66 -14.89 -3.69
C ASP A 243 7.30 -13.52 -3.05
N LEU A 244 6.93 -12.55 -3.88
CA LEU A 244 6.25 -11.35 -3.43
C LEU A 244 4.79 -11.69 -3.13
N ARG A 245 4.28 -11.18 -2.01
CA ARG A 245 2.90 -11.33 -1.58
C ARG A 245 2.25 -9.96 -1.48
N ALA A 246 1.20 -9.73 -2.24
CA ALA A 246 0.46 -8.47 -2.25
C ALA A 246 -0.73 -8.53 -1.29
N TYR A 247 -1.05 -7.37 -0.71
CA TYR A 247 -2.12 -7.22 0.26
C TYR A 247 -2.89 -5.92 0.05
N ALA A 248 -4.18 -5.96 0.34
CA ALA A 248 -5.00 -4.78 0.60
C ALA A 248 -5.10 -4.57 2.11
N VAL A 249 -4.77 -3.39 2.58
CA VAL A 249 -4.72 -3.04 4.00
C VAL A 249 -5.63 -1.86 4.27
N THR A 250 -6.51 -2.00 5.26
CA THR A 250 -7.39 -0.92 5.75
C THR A 250 -7.21 -0.73 7.25
N ARG A 251 -7.67 0.40 7.76
CA ARG A 251 -7.83 0.57 9.22
C ARG A 251 -8.98 -0.30 9.70
N ARG A 252 -8.81 -0.91 10.86
CA ARG A 252 -9.84 -1.76 11.50
C ARG A 252 -11.16 -1.01 11.63
N GLY A 253 -12.25 -1.66 11.18
CA GLY A 253 -13.59 -1.11 11.19
C GLY A 253 -13.91 -0.17 10.02
N ARG A 254 -12.90 0.33 9.27
CA ARG A 254 -13.16 1.16 8.09
C ARG A 254 -13.76 0.35 6.94
N SER A 255 -13.47 -0.94 6.86
CA SER A 255 -14.01 -1.87 5.87
C SER A 255 -15.54 -1.98 5.87
N SER A 256 -16.22 -1.58 6.96
CA SER A 256 -17.67 -1.49 7.03
C SER A 256 -18.26 -0.26 6.34
N TRP A 257 -17.45 0.76 6.01
CA TRP A 257 -17.92 1.93 5.27
C TRP A 257 -18.36 1.52 3.85
N PRO A 258 -19.62 1.78 3.45
CA PRO A 258 -20.21 1.17 2.27
C PRO A 258 -19.41 1.37 0.96
N PRO A 259 -18.90 2.57 0.61
CA PRO A 259 -18.08 2.74 -0.58
C PRO A 259 -16.81 1.89 -0.57
N LEU A 260 -16.10 1.85 0.57
CA LEU A 260 -14.88 1.05 0.70
C LEU A 260 -15.18 -0.45 0.67
N ARG A 261 -16.29 -0.89 1.27
CA ARG A 261 -16.72 -2.29 1.23
C ARG A 261 -16.92 -2.77 -0.21
N VAL A 262 -17.61 -1.97 -1.03
CA VAL A 262 -17.79 -2.29 -2.46
C VAL A 262 -16.46 -2.45 -3.18
N VAL A 263 -15.53 -1.52 -2.99
CA VAL A 263 -14.18 -1.61 -3.58
C VAL A 263 -13.45 -2.86 -3.10
N LEU A 264 -13.46 -3.16 -1.79
CA LEU A 264 -12.80 -4.33 -1.24
C LEU A 264 -13.40 -5.65 -1.76
N ASP A 265 -14.71 -5.72 -1.95
CA ASP A 265 -15.38 -6.91 -2.48
C ASP A 265 -15.02 -7.15 -3.95
N LEU A 266 -14.85 -6.09 -4.75
CA LEU A 266 -14.35 -6.17 -6.11
C LEU A 266 -12.88 -6.61 -6.14
N VAL A 267 -12.03 -5.99 -5.34
CA VAL A 267 -10.60 -6.31 -5.21
C VAL A 267 -10.39 -7.77 -4.79
N ARG A 268 -11.19 -8.30 -3.85
CA ARG A 268 -11.14 -9.72 -3.43
C ARG A 268 -11.53 -10.67 -4.55
N ARG A 269 -12.53 -10.31 -5.36
CA ARG A 269 -12.94 -11.13 -6.51
C ARG A 269 -11.84 -11.23 -7.56
N GLU A 270 -11.22 -10.11 -7.91
CA GLU A 270 -10.08 -10.09 -8.83
C GLU A 270 -8.91 -10.92 -8.31
N ALA A 271 -8.60 -10.80 -7.03
CA ALA A 271 -7.52 -11.58 -6.41
C ALA A 271 -7.74 -13.11 -6.44
N THR A 272 -9.00 -13.56 -6.55
CA THR A 272 -9.33 -14.99 -6.63
C THR A 272 -9.27 -15.50 -8.07
N THR A 273 -9.35 -14.63 -9.05
CA THR A 273 -9.38 -14.97 -10.49
C THR A 273 -7.99 -14.88 -11.15
N ALA A 274 -7.05 -14.19 -10.52
CA ALA A 274 -5.67 -13.97 -10.97
C ALA A 274 -4.70 -15.01 -10.42
#